data_71fa4b5580ed4e5a8455e53734d3cd4b
#
_entry.id   71fa4b5580ed4e5a8455e53734d3cd4b
#
_cell.length_a   1.000
_cell.length_b   1.000
_cell.length_c   1.000
_cell.angle_alpha   90.00
_cell.angle_beta   90.00
_cell.angle_gamma   90.00
#
_symmetry.space_group_name_H-M   'P 1'
#
loop_
_entity.id
_entity.type
_entity.pdbx_description
1 polymer ?
#
loop_
_entity_poly.entity_id
_entity_poly.type
_entity_poly.pdbx_seq_one_letter_code
_entity_poly.pdbx_strand_id
1 'polypeptide(L)'
;MKSGRTSRTGIRAFAFATILAAILLVAAAPGAMAADKEDAQGIVDKSRVTLSEFMRDKDYEWLRENIKKAKGVLIYPQVLKAGFIFGGSGGTGVLLTRDSKTGEWSYPAFYTLGSVSFGLQIGGEAAEVVLLVMTQKGVDSLLTSKFKLGGDTSIALGPVGTGAKSDITTDFISFAKSKGLYAGLNLDGSYLDVRDSLNKAYYGKEATPVDIIVKHSVSNPGAAPLREELKKAQ
;
A
#
# COMPACT_ATOMS: atom_id res chain seq x y z
N MET A 1 -43.83 -63.96 -23.00
CA MET A 1 -42.78 -64.20 -22.01
C MET A 1 -41.55 -63.44 -22.43
N LYS A 2 -41.21 -62.26 -21.82
CA LYS A 2 -39.90 -61.68 -21.79
C LYS A 2 -39.78 -60.85 -20.50
N SER A 3 -38.89 -61.31 -19.65
CA SER A 3 -38.52 -60.78 -18.36
C SER A 3 -37.77 -59.43 -18.50
N GLY A 4 -38.27 -58.39 -17.83
CA GLY A 4 -37.60 -57.11 -17.70
C GLY A 4 -36.74 -57.07 -16.42
N ARG A 5 -35.46 -56.97 -16.57
CA ARG A 5 -34.46 -56.90 -15.52
C ARG A 5 -34.16 -55.43 -15.21
N THR A 6 -34.68 -54.86 -14.16
CA THR A 6 -34.37 -53.50 -13.72
C THR A 6 -33.03 -53.48 -13.02
N SER A 7 -32.14 -52.67 -13.57
CA SER A 7 -30.76 -52.43 -13.07
C SER A 7 -30.79 -51.54 -11.81
N ARG A 8 -30.24 -52.09 -10.69
CA ARG A 8 -30.07 -51.43 -9.40
C ARG A 8 -28.74 -50.66 -9.23
N THR A 9 -28.21 -50.14 -10.32
CA THR A 9 -26.82 -49.57 -10.28
C THR A 9 -26.80 -48.03 -10.18
N GLY A 10 -27.93 -47.32 -10.20
CA GLY A 10 -27.97 -45.85 -10.26
C GLY A 10 -27.95 -45.09 -8.94
N ILE A 11 -28.15 -45.75 -7.79
CA ILE A 11 -28.41 -45.01 -6.53
C ILE A 11 -27.14 -44.87 -5.63
N ARG A 12 -26.09 -45.63 -5.93
CA ARG A 12 -24.86 -45.62 -5.10
C ARG A 12 -23.79 -44.57 -5.53
N ALA A 13 -23.94 -43.98 -6.72
CA ALA A 13 -22.98 -42.99 -7.24
C ALA A 13 -23.28 -41.56 -6.76
N PHE A 14 -24.51 -41.24 -6.35
CA PHE A 14 -24.88 -39.89 -5.93
C PHE A 14 -24.55 -39.59 -4.44
N ALA A 15 -24.39 -40.60 -3.60
CA ALA A 15 -24.10 -40.42 -2.18
C ALA A 15 -22.59 -40.13 -1.88
N PHE A 16 -21.68 -40.47 -2.76
CA PHE A 16 -20.26 -40.22 -2.56
C PHE A 16 -19.78 -38.81 -3.02
N ALA A 17 -20.48 -38.19 -3.95
CA ALA A 17 -20.13 -36.85 -4.47
C ALA A 17 -20.51 -35.72 -3.46
N THR A 18 -21.52 -35.92 -2.64
CA THR A 18 -21.95 -34.92 -1.65
C THR A 18 -21.12 -34.90 -0.37
N ILE A 19 -20.43 -35.97 -0.05
CA ILE A 19 -19.57 -36.05 1.16
C ILE A 19 -18.19 -35.41 0.88
N LEU A 20 -17.70 -35.47 -0.34
CA LEU A 20 -16.41 -34.87 -0.70
C LEU A 20 -16.46 -33.33 -0.80
N ALA A 21 -17.64 -32.75 -1.11
CA ALA A 21 -17.86 -31.32 -1.16
C ALA A 21 -17.98 -30.66 0.23
N ALA A 22 -18.36 -31.44 1.25
CA ALA A 22 -18.51 -30.93 2.62
C ALA A 22 -17.20 -30.88 3.43
N ILE A 23 -16.14 -31.57 2.98
CA ILE A 23 -14.84 -31.61 3.67
C ILE A 23 -13.91 -30.45 3.24
N LEU A 24 -14.22 -29.78 2.13
CA LEU A 24 -13.42 -28.65 1.62
C LEU A 24 -13.81 -27.29 2.24
N LEU A 25 -14.80 -27.24 3.13
CA LEU A 25 -15.32 -25.99 3.72
C LEU A 25 -14.92 -25.74 5.19
N VAL A 26 -13.96 -26.47 5.74
CA VAL A 26 -13.60 -26.38 7.17
C VAL A 26 -12.13 -26.15 7.42
N ALA A 27 -11.44 -25.45 6.52
CA ALA A 27 -10.07 -25.02 6.80
C ALA A 27 -9.83 -23.55 6.43
N ALA A 28 -10.75 -22.66 6.81
CA ALA A 28 -10.42 -21.23 6.95
C ALA A 28 -9.66 -21.09 8.28
N ALA A 29 -8.37 -21.35 8.20
CA ALA A 29 -7.48 -21.62 9.30
C ALA A 29 -7.05 -20.34 10.04
N PRO A 30 -6.80 -20.43 11.35
CA PRO A 30 -6.07 -19.40 12.11
C PRO A 30 -4.69 -19.06 11.50
N GLY A 31 -4.12 -19.94 10.67
CA GLY A 31 -2.89 -19.71 9.93
C GLY A 31 -2.95 -18.61 8.86
N ALA A 32 -4.09 -18.40 8.19
CA ALA A 32 -4.21 -17.35 7.18
C ALA A 32 -4.18 -15.95 7.81
N MET A 33 -4.87 -15.76 8.93
CA MET A 33 -4.84 -14.46 9.64
C MET A 33 -3.49 -14.17 10.30
N ALA A 34 -2.74 -15.21 10.72
CA ALA A 34 -1.39 -15.02 11.24
C ALA A 34 -0.41 -14.60 10.13
N ALA A 35 -0.48 -15.22 8.95
CA ALA A 35 0.31 -14.85 7.79
C ALA A 35 0.01 -13.40 7.36
N ASP A 36 -1.27 -13.00 7.28
CA ASP A 36 -1.66 -11.64 6.92
C ASP A 36 -1.13 -10.60 7.93
N LYS A 37 -1.07 -10.96 9.23
CA LYS A 37 -0.52 -10.09 10.27
C LYS A 37 0.99 -9.94 10.16
N GLU A 38 1.71 -11.02 9.87
CA GLU A 38 3.16 -11.00 9.63
C GLU A 38 3.49 -10.23 8.36
N ASP A 39 2.71 -10.40 7.30
CA ASP A 39 2.84 -9.64 6.05
C ASP A 39 2.63 -8.14 6.30
N ALA A 40 1.60 -7.76 7.05
CA ALA A 40 1.34 -6.37 7.39
C ALA A 40 2.49 -5.77 8.22
N GLN A 41 3.01 -6.48 9.24
CA GLN A 41 4.18 -6.03 9.98
C GLN A 41 5.41 -5.92 9.08
N GLY A 42 5.63 -6.89 8.20
CA GLY A 42 6.73 -6.86 7.24
C GLY A 42 6.71 -5.63 6.32
N ILE A 43 5.51 -5.16 5.91
CA ILE A 43 5.38 -3.92 5.14
C ILE A 43 5.77 -2.70 5.99
N VAL A 44 5.35 -2.63 7.25
CA VAL A 44 5.72 -1.54 8.18
C VAL A 44 7.23 -1.50 8.39
N ASP A 45 7.86 -2.65 8.61
CA ASP A 45 9.30 -2.75 8.84
C ASP A 45 10.10 -2.34 7.59
N LYS A 46 9.70 -2.81 6.42
CA LYS A 46 10.30 -2.41 5.14
C LYS A 46 10.10 -0.91 4.88
N SER A 47 8.92 -0.36 5.19
CA SER A 47 8.67 1.08 5.06
C SER A 47 9.60 1.92 5.93
N ARG A 48 9.93 1.46 7.14
CA ARG A 48 10.93 2.11 7.98
C ARG A 48 12.31 2.11 7.33
N VAL A 49 12.72 0.97 6.76
CA VAL A 49 14.02 0.86 6.07
C VAL A 49 14.06 1.79 4.87
N THR A 50 13.03 1.75 4.01
CA THR A 50 12.89 2.65 2.85
C THR A 50 13.00 4.12 3.27
N LEU A 51 12.24 4.55 4.29
CA LEU A 51 12.33 5.93 4.77
C LEU A 51 13.75 6.28 5.22
N SER A 52 14.39 5.42 6.01
CA SER A 52 15.76 5.62 6.49
C SER A 52 16.77 5.74 5.34
N GLU A 53 16.59 4.97 4.26
CA GLU A 53 17.43 5.04 3.07
C GLU A 53 17.27 6.38 2.33
N PHE A 54 16.03 6.86 2.14
CA PHE A 54 15.78 8.17 1.55
C PHE A 54 16.35 9.32 2.41
N MET A 55 16.26 9.19 3.76
CA MET A 55 16.78 10.20 4.67
C MET A 55 18.32 10.28 4.70
N ARG A 56 19.02 9.20 4.37
CA ARG A 56 20.50 9.14 4.31
C ARG A 56 21.07 9.51 2.95
N ASP A 57 20.28 9.38 1.91
CA ASP A 57 20.71 9.59 0.54
C ASP A 57 20.80 11.09 0.23
N LYS A 58 21.96 11.54 -0.24
CA LYS A 58 22.24 12.96 -0.51
C LYS A 58 21.38 13.52 -1.64
N ASP A 59 20.96 12.67 -2.58
CA ASP A 59 20.14 13.09 -3.70
C ASP A 59 18.72 13.50 -3.29
N TYR A 60 18.27 13.12 -2.09
CA TYR A 60 16.96 13.48 -1.55
C TYR A 60 17.01 14.55 -0.45
N GLU A 61 17.95 15.50 -0.57
CA GLU A 61 18.11 16.62 0.37
C GLU A 61 16.80 17.41 0.53
N TRP A 62 16.14 17.74 -0.57
CA TRP A 62 14.88 18.46 -0.55
C TRP A 62 13.78 17.70 0.24
N LEU A 63 13.70 16.38 0.09
CA LEU A 63 12.79 15.54 0.88
C LEU A 63 13.06 15.69 2.38
N ARG A 64 14.33 15.59 2.81
CA ARG A 64 14.73 15.75 4.22
C ARG A 64 14.34 17.10 4.80
N GLU A 65 14.54 18.16 4.05
CA GLU A 65 14.23 19.51 4.50
C GLU A 65 12.72 19.79 4.60
N ASN A 66 11.93 19.11 3.78
CA ASN A 66 10.52 19.42 3.62
C ASN A 66 9.55 18.38 4.24
N ILE A 67 10.02 17.21 4.65
CA ILE A 67 9.17 16.19 5.29
C ILE A 67 8.50 16.73 6.56
N LYS A 68 9.16 17.62 7.28
CA LYS A 68 8.60 18.31 8.47
C LYS A 68 7.41 19.23 8.16
N LYS A 69 7.20 19.63 6.90
CA LYS A 69 6.07 20.43 6.44
C LYS A 69 4.91 19.56 5.97
N ALA A 70 5.17 18.27 5.71
CA ALA A 70 4.15 17.36 5.24
C ALA A 70 3.10 17.07 6.32
N LYS A 71 1.85 16.98 5.90
CA LYS A 71 0.71 16.57 6.72
C LYS A 71 0.59 15.05 6.80
N GLY A 72 1.21 14.34 5.86
CA GLY A 72 1.25 12.88 5.84
C GLY A 72 2.37 12.39 4.92
N VAL A 73 2.72 11.12 5.10
CA VAL A 73 3.72 10.42 4.29
C VAL A 73 3.17 9.05 3.93
N LEU A 74 3.12 8.73 2.63
CA LEU A 74 2.91 7.37 2.16
C LEU A 74 4.26 6.78 1.77
N ILE A 75 4.52 5.56 2.21
CA ILE A 75 5.78 4.86 1.95
C ILE A 75 5.44 3.52 1.32
N TYR A 76 5.91 3.32 0.10
CA TYR A 76 5.81 2.07 -0.63
C TYR A 76 7.20 1.44 -0.73
N PRO A 77 7.51 0.41 0.08
CA PRO A 77 8.83 -0.21 0.07
C PRO A 77 9.13 -0.98 -1.21
N GLN A 78 8.09 -1.29 -1.97
CA GLN A 78 8.22 -1.91 -3.27
C GLN A 78 7.02 -1.58 -4.15
N VAL A 79 7.29 -0.96 -5.29
CA VAL A 79 6.36 -0.81 -6.41
C VAL A 79 6.96 -1.56 -7.58
N LEU A 80 6.26 -2.60 -8.03
CA LEU A 80 6.66 -3.39 -9.19
C LEU A 80 6.01 -2.79 -10.44
N LYS A 81 6.80 -2.60 -11.48
CA LYS A 81 6.34 -2.20 -12.81
C LYS A 81 6.71 -3.31 -13.79
N ALA A 82 5.76 -3.73 -14.59
CA ALA A 82 5.97 -4.70 -15.65
C ALA A 82 5.13 -4.35 -16.88
N GLY A 83 5.65 -4.62 -18.08
CA GLY A 83 4.92 -4.39 -19.32
C GLY A 83 5.68 -4.80 -20.57
N PHE A 84 4.91 -4.95 -21.64
CA PHE A 84 5.42 -5.17 -23.01
C PHE A 84 4.81 -4.18 -24.01
N ILE A 85 3.52 -4.22 -24.28
CA ILE A 85 2.75 -3.21 -25.03
C ILE A 85 1.77 -2.52 -24.07
N PHE A 86 1.26 -3.31 -23.15
CA PHE A 86 0.47 -2.86 -22.00
C PHE A 86 1.30 -3.11 -20.77
N GLY A 87 1.33 -2.15 -19.87
CA GLY A 87 2.05 -2.24 -18.64
C GLY A 87 1.20 -1.81 -17.46
N GLY A 88 1.67 -2.15 -16.29
CA GLY A 88 1.09 -1.71 -15.04
C GLY A 88 2.15 -1.60 -13.96
N SER A 89 1.86 -0.83 -12.94
CA SER A 89 2.64 -0.84 -11.72
C SER A 89 1.73 -1.03 -10.52
N GLY A 90 2.26 -1.65 -9.48
CA GLY A 90 1.52 -1.89 -8.26
C GLY A 90 2.43 -2.14 -7.07
N GLY A 91 1.95 -1.75 -5.91
CA GLY A 91 2.65 -1.96 -4.65
C GLY A 91 1.73 -1.73 -3.47
N THR A 92 2.12 -2.27 -2.32
CA THR A 92 1.46 -2.01 -1.04
C THR A 92 2.39 -1.22 -0.13
N GLY A 93 1.84 -0.22 0.53
CA GLY A 93 2.57 0.65 1.42
C GLY A 93 1.71 1.14 2.58
N VAL A 94 2.24 2.07 3.35
CA VAL A 94 1.58 2.61 4.52
C VAL A 94 1.52 4.14 4.48
N LEU A 95 0.39 4.67 4.94
CA LEU A 95 0.18 6.09 5.21
C LEU A 95 0.31 6.34 6.70
N LEU A 96 1.09 7.33 7.07
CA LEU A 96 1.05 7.96 8.39
C LEU A 96 0.78 9.46 8.19
N THR A 97 -0.10 10.02 9.01
CA THR A 97 -0.39 11.45 9.01
C THR A 97 0.12 12.10 10.29
N ARG A 98 0.39 13.38 10.21
CA ARG A 98 0.86 14.14 11.34
C ARG A 98 -0.28 14.95 11.92
N ASP A 99 -0.53 14.78 13.20
CA ASP A 99 -1.48 15.61 13.93
C ASP A 99 -0.99 17.07 13.99
N SER A 100 -1.81 18.00 13.56
CA SER A 100 -1.44 19.42 13.46
C SER A 100 -1.30 20.11 14.82
N LYS A 101 -1.88 19.55 15.89
CA LYS A 101 -1.86 20.13 17.23
C LYS A 101 -0.72 19.57 18.09
N THR A 102 -0.51 18.25 18.03
CA THR A 102 0.48 17.56 18.85
C THR A 102 1.81 17.34 18.14
N GLY A 103 1.81 17.35 16.78
CA GLY A 103 2.95 17.00 15.96
C GLY A 103 3.23 15.50 15.89
N GLU A 104 2.42 14.69 16.56
CA GLU A 104 2.59 13.22 16.60
C GLU A 104 2.15 12.58 15.30
N TRP A 105 2.86 11.52 14.90
CA TRP A 105 2.49 10.70 13.74
C TRP A 105 1.44 9.66 14.13
N SER A 106 0.45 9.47 13.27
CA SER A 106 -0.59 8.44 13.43
C SER A 106 0.01 7.04 13.39
N TYR A 107 -0.80 6.05 13.70
CA TYR A 107 -0.51 4.66 13.34
C TYR A 107 -0.67 4.46 11.84
N PRO A 108 -0.02 3.42 11.24
CA PRO A 108 -0.02 3.23 9.79
C PRO A 108 -1.36 2.70 9.26
N ALA A 109 -1.90 3.31 8.22
CA ALA A 109 -2.99 2.78 7.42
C ALA A 109 -2.45 2.20 6.11
N PHE A 110 -2.92 1.02 5.70
CA PHE A 110 -2.39 0.30 4.54
C PHE A 110 -3.12 0.69 3.26
N TYR A 111 -2.34 0.93 2.20
CA TYR A 111 -2.83 1.31 0.88
C TYR A 111 -2.15 0.51 -0.22
N THR A 112 -2.91 0.19 -1.26
CA THR A 112 -2.37 -0.29 -2.53
C THR A 112 -2.27 0.87 -3.50
N LEU A 113 -1.13 0.98 -4.17
CA LEU A 113 -0.95 1.80 -5.35
C LEU A 113 -1.08 0.91 -6.57
N GLY A 114 -1.81 1.38 -7.57
CA GLY A 114 -1.95 0.69 -8.85
C GLY A 114 -2.04 1.66 -10.01
N SER A 115 -1.36 1.39 -11.13
CA SER A 115 -1.50 2.13 -12.37
C SER A 115 -1.49 1.22 -13.58
N VAL A 116 -2.12 1.67 -14.65
CA VAL A 116 -2.03 1.06 -15.99
C VAL A 116 -1.30 2.03 -16.89
N SER A 117 -0.38 1.53 -17.69
CA SER A 117 0.37 2.32 -18.66
C SER A 117 0.33 1.68 -20.04
N PHE A 118 0.31 2.53 -21.07
CA PHE A 118 0.45 2.13 -22.46
C PHE A 118 1.82 2.60 -22.96
N GLY A 119 2.57 1.74 -23.60
CA GLY A 119 3.85 2.12 -24.20
C GLY A 119 4.76 0.93 -24.47
N LEU A 120 5.68 1.11 -25.42
CA LEU A 120 6.70 0.14 -25.79
C LEU A 120 7.84 0.11 -24.74
N GLN A 121 7.52 -0.36 -23.53
CA GLN A 121 8.52 -0.59 -22.49
C GLN A 121 8.56 -2.07 -22.16
N ILE A 122 9.63 -2.74 -22.58
CA ILE A 122 9.87 -4.16 -22.27
C ILE A 122 10.72 -4.21 -21.00
N GLY A 123 10.21 -4.85 -19.97
CA GLY A 123 10.99 -5.09 -18.76
C GLY A 123 10.17 -5.09 -17.49
N GLY A 124 10.84 -5.47 -16.41
CA GLY A 124 10.36 -5.37 -15.04
C GLY A 124 11.27 -4.45 -14.25
N GLU A 125 10.70 -3.59 -13.44
CA GLU A 125 11.41 -2.67 -12.56
C GLU A 125 10.79 -2.71 -11.16
N ALA A 126 11.62 -2.58 -10.15
CA ALA A 126 11.18 -2.39 -8.77
C ALA A 126 11.66 -1.03 -8.28
N ALA A 127 10.76 -0.25 -7.71
CA ALA A 127 11.07 1.06 -7.13
C ALA A 127 10.58 1.13 -5.69
N GLU A 128 11.31 1.85 -4.87
CA GLU A 128 10.86 2.35 -3.57
C GLU A 128 10.26 3.74 -3.77
N VAL A 129 9.17 4.05 -3.09
CA VAL A 129 8.47 5.34 -3.26
C VAL A 129 8.15 5.95 -1.91
N VAL A 130 8.48 7.23 -1.78
CA VAL A 130 8.01 8.10 -0.70
C VAL A 130 7.16 9.22 -1.31
N LEU A 131 5.91 9.35 -0.85
CA LEU A 131 4.96 10.35 -1.30
C LEU A 131 4.62 11.27 -0.13
N LEU A 132 5.05 12.53 -0.20
CA LEU A 132 4.66 13.55 0.78
C LEU A 132 3.25 14.06 0.48
N VAL A 133 2.41 14.13 1.50
CA VAL A 133 1.08 14.76 1.47
C VAL A 133 1.20 16.15 2.05
N MET A 134 1.14 17.18 1.22
CA MET A 134 1.47 18.55 1.60
C MET A 134 0.26 19.35 2.09
N THR A 135 -0.96 18.99 1.65
CA THR A 135 -2.17 19.74 1.94
C THR A 135 -3.18 18.93 2.74
N GLN A 136 -4.11 19.62 3.40
CA GLN A 136 -5.24 18.96 4.05
C GLN A 136 -6.15 18.27 3.03
N LYS A 137 -6.35 18.88 1.87
CA LYS A 137 -7.08 18.27 0.75
C LYS A 137 -6.50 16.93 0.35
N GLY A 138 -5.15 16.80 0.30
CA GLY A 138 -4.48 15.54 0.05
C GLY A 138 -4.77 14.50 1.14
N VAL A 139 -4.72 14.88 2.41
CA VAL A 139 -5.10 13.98 3.52
C VAL A 139 -6.56 13.54 3.40
N ASP A 140 -7.48 14.48 3.19
CA ASP A 140 -8.92 14.19 3.13
C ASP A 140 -9.26 13.24 1.96
N SER A 141 -8.55 13.36 0.83
CA SER A 141 -8.69 12.45 -0.31
C SER A 141 -8.28 11.01 0.04
N LEU A 142 -7.29 10.84 0.90
CA LEU A 142 -6.83 9.52 1.38
C LEU A 142 -7.80 8.86 2.38
N LEU A 143 -8.72 9.62 2.97
CA LEU A 143 -9.74 9.03 3.84
C LEU A 143 -10.87 8.36 3.05
N THR A 144 -10.94 8.56 1.74
CA THR A 144 -11.87 7.85 0.86
C THR A 144 -11.33 6.44 0.54
N SER A 145 -12.22 5.51 0.18
CA SER A 145 -11.82 4.14 -0.09
C SER A 145 -10.89 4.00 -1.29
N LYS A 146 -11.06 4.85 -2.30
CA LYS A 146 -10.26 4.85 -3.53
C LYS A 146 -10.24 6.22 -4.16
N PHE A 147 -9.07 6.68 -4.58
CA PHE A 147 -8.95 7.92 -5.35
C PHE A 147 -7.83 7.86 -6.40
N LYS A 148 -7.86 8.78 -7.35
CA LYS A 148 -6.90 8.88 -8.44
C LYS A 148 -5.98 10.07 -8.22
N LEU A 149 -4.67 9.82 -8.18
CA LEU A 149 -3.65 10.88 -8.19
C LEU A 149 -3.69 11.65 -9.50
N GLY A 150 -3.57 12.97 -9.44
CA GLY A 150 -3.65 13.84 -10.63
C GLY A 150 -5.06 14.06 -11.18
N GLY A 151 -6.11 13.54 -10.49
CA GLY A 151 -7.51 13.84 -10.77
C GLY A 151 -7.97 15.06 -10.00
N ASP A 152 -8.65 14.84 -8.87
CA ASP A 152 -9.12 15.94 -8.00
C ASP A 152 -7.99 16.53 -7.13
N THR A 153 -6.83 15.90 -7.10
CA THR A 153 -5.62 16.34 -6.37
C THR A 153 -4.45 16.49 -7.31
N SER A 154 -3.57 17.44 -7.00
CA SER A 154 -2.35 17.69 -7.76
C SER A 154 -1.19 16.84 -7.24
N ILE A 155 -0.36 16.35 -8.15
CA ILE A 155 0.86 15.60 -7.84
C ILE A 155 2.03 16.13 -8.67
N ALA A 156 3.21 16.21 -8.05
CA ALA A 156 4.45 16.57 -8.72
C ALA A 156 5.57 15.60 -8.37
N LEU A 157 6.55 15.49 -9.24
CA LEU A 157 7.81 14.84 -8.93
C LEU A 157 8.64 15.75 -8.04
N GLY A 158 9.14 15.19 -6.94
CA GLY A 158 10.06 15.89 -6.07
C GLY A 158 11.43 16.10 -6.73
N PRO A 159 12.11 17.19 -6.42
CA PRO A 159 13.44 17.45 -6.97
C PRO A 159 14.45 16.44 -6.39
N VAL A 160 15.29 15.92 -7.25
CA VAL A 160 16.34 14.94 -6.96
C VAL A 160 17.69 15.54 -7.35
N GLY A 161 18.70 15.34 -6.52
CA GLY A 161 20.04 15.87 -6.68
C GLY A 161 20.41 16.85 -5.58
N THR A 162 21.71 16.92 -5.27
CA THR A 162 22.24 17.81 -4.24
C THR A 162 22.02 19.29 -4.60
N GLY A 163 21.42 20.05 -3.67
CA GLY A 163 21.13 21.47 -3.86
C GLY A 163 19.93 21.75 -4.77
N ALA A 164 19.14 20.74 -5.15
CA ALA A 164 17.91 20.92 -5.91
C ALA A 164 16.91 21.78 -5.12
N LYS A 165 16.45 22.88 -5.72
CA LYS A 165 15.47 23.81 -5.13
C LYS A 165 14.21 23.81 -5.99
N SER A 166 13.06 23.87 -5.34
CA SER A 166 11.79 24.00 -6.05
C SER A 166 10.72 24.55 -5.09
N ASP A 167 9.95 25.52 -5.57
CA ASP A 167 8.74 26.02 -4.90
C ASP A 167 7.53 25.24 -5.42
N ILE A 168 7.45 23.96 -5.04
CA ILE A 168 6.36 23.09 -5.46
C ILE A 168 5.15 23.32 -4.55
N THR A 169 4.08 23.87 -5.13
CA THR A 169 2.77 23.99 -4.48
C THR A 169 1.83 22.95 -5.07
N THR A 170 1.70 21.81 -4.41
CA THR A 170 0.89 20.68 -4.86
C THR A 170 0.37 19.88 -3.67
N ASP A 171 -0.66 19.06 -3.88
CA ASP A 171 -1.20 18.21 -2.82
C ASP A 171 -0.25 17.05 -2.47
N PHE A 172 0.42 16.49 -3.49
CA PHE A 172 1.34 15.36 -3.33
C PHE A 172 2.67 15.63 -4.03
N ILE A 173 3.77 15.22 -3.38
CA ILE A 173 5.11 15.25 -3.97
C ILE A 173 5.71 13.86 -3.87
N SER A 174 6.07 13.28 -5.02
CA SER A 174 6.58 11.90 -5.10
C SER A 174 8.08 11.85 -5.30
N PHE A 175 8.72 10.96 -4.56
CA PHE A 175 10.12 10.58 -4.71
C PHE A 175 10.17 9.08 -4.97
N ALA A 176 10.93 8.67 -5.97
CA ALA A 176 11.12 7.28 -6.32
C ALA A 176 12.61 6.96 -6.44
N LYS A 177 12.99 5.80 -5.92
CA LYS A 177 14.32 5.22 -6.03
C LYS A 177 14.19 3.87 -6.68
N SER A 178 14.59 3.75 -7.93
CA SER A 178 14.53 2.47 -8.63
C SER A 178 15.85 1.73 -8.55
N LYS A 179 15.76 0.41 -8.44
CA LYS A 179 16.90 -0.51 -8.59
C LYS A 179 17.08 -0.80 -10.08
N GLY A 180 17.56 0.21 -10.86
CA GLY A 180 17.72 0.08 -12.30
C GLY A 180 17.97 1.43 -12.99
N LEU A 181 17.96 1.43 -14.34
CA LEU A 181 18.33 2.57 -15.19
C LEU A 181 17.25 3.68 -15.30
N TYR A 182 16.17 3.64 -14.56
CA TYR A 182 15.07 4.60 -14.69
C TYR A 182 14.96 5.53 -13.47
N ALA A 183 15.33 6.78 -13.66
CA ALA A 183 15.00 7.88 -12.77
C ALA A 183 13.61 8.42 -13.13
N GLY A 184 12.60 8.16 -12.30
CA GLY A 184 11.31 8.83 -12.39
C GLY A 184 10.11 7.90 -12.63
N LEU A 185 9.59 7.32 -11.55
CA LEU A 185 8.25 6.73 -11.58
C LEU A 185 7.22 7.86 -11.54
N ASN A 186 6.54 8.11 -12.66
CA ASN A 186 5.40 9.03 -12.68
C ASN A 186 4.18 8.32 -12.08
N LEU A 187 3.65 8.86 -10.99
CA LEU A 187 2.46 8.37 -10.30
C LEU A 187 1.17 9.09 -10.72
N ASP A 188 1.27 10.07 -11.63
CA ASP A 188 0.09 10.74 -12.16
C ASP A 188 -0.82 9.73 -12.86
N GLY A 189 -2.10 9.79 -12.55
CA GLY A 189 -3.09 8.83 -13.04
C GLY A 189 -3.13 7.50 -12.28
N SER A 190 -2.27 7.29 -11.29
CA SER A 190 -2.31 6.10 -10.42
C SER A 190 -3.51 6.14 -9.47
N TYR A 191 -4.03 4.96 -9.15
CA TYR A 191 -5.06 4.80 -8.13
C TYR A 191 -4.43 4.41 -6.80
N LEU A 192 -4.92 5.02 -5.73
CA LEU A 192 -4.68 4.62 -4.35
C LEU A 192 -5.96 4.02 -3.79
N ASP A 193 -5.84 2.83 -3.20
CA ASP A 193 -6.96 2.06 -2.68
C ASP A 193 -6.63 1.54 -1.28
N VAL A 194 -7.59 1.64 -0.36
CA VAL A 194 -7.42 1.19 1.03
C VAL A 194 -7.29 -0.34 1.07
N ARG A 195 -6.33 -0.84 1.82
CA ARG A 195 -6.15 -2.29 2.05
C ARG A 195 -6.79 -2.72 3.35
N ASP A 196 -8.13 -2.78 3.36
CA ASP A 196 -8.92 -3.12 4.54
C ASP A 196 -8.49 -4.46 5.17
N SER A 197 -8.16 -5.47 4.36
CA SER A 197 -7.68 -6.76 4.85
C SER A 197 -6.40 -6.65 5.67
N LEU A 198 -5.43 -5.83 5.23
CA LEU A 198 -4.19 -5.60 5.97
C LEU A 198 -4.41 -4.71 7.19
N ASN A 199 -5.27 -3.69 7.10
CA ASN A 199 -5.68 -2.91 8.28
C ASN A 199 -6.27 -3.83 9.34
N LYS A 200 -7.21 -4.70 8.96
CA LYS A 200 -7.83 -5.69 9.86
C LYS A 200 -6.80 -6.64 10.46
N ALA A 201 -5.92 -7.21 9.65
CA ALA A 201 -4.89 -8.14 10.10
C ALA A 201 -3.91 -7.48 11.07
N TYR A 202 -3.47 -6.25 10.76
CA TYR A 202 -2.52 -5.51 11.56
C TYR A 202 -3.06 -5.08 12.93
N TYR A 203 -4.32 -4.64 12.98
CA TYR A 203 -4.98 -4.18 14.22
C TYR A 203 -5.77 -5.26 14.95
N GLY A 204 -5.94 -6.45 14.34
CA GLY A 204 -6.73 -7.55 14.91
C GLY A 204 -8.24 -7.30 14.94
N LYS A 205 -8.72 -6.22 14.29
CA LYS A 205 -10.13 -5.83 14.15
C LYS A 205 -10.32 -4.96 12.92
N GLU A 206 -11.54 -4.82 12.44
CA GLU A 206 -11.87 -3.86 11.37
C GLU A 206 -11.39 -2.45 11.77
N ALA A 207 -10.63 -1.82 10.89
CA ALA A 207 -10.09 -0.49 11.10
C ALA A 207 -10.01 0.26 9.77
N THR A 208 -10.81 1.31 9.63
CA THR A 208 -10.78 2.19 8.47
C THR A 208 -9.68 3.25 8.62
N PRO A 209 -9.24 3.91 7.54
CA PRO A 209 -8.33 5.06 7.64
C PRO A 209 -8.85 6.14 8.61
N VAL A 210 -10.16 6.37 8.66
CA VAL A 210 -10.76 7.31 9.60
C VAL A 210 -10.56 6.86 11.06
N ASP A 211 -10.70 5.56 11.34
CA ASP A 211 -10.49 5.02 12.69
C ASP A 211 -9.02 5.12 13.12
N ILE A 212 -8.10 4.91 12.17
CA ILE A 212 -6.65 4.92 12.41
C ILE A 212 -6.13 6.36 12.56
N ILE A 213 -6.47 7.22 11.58
CA ILE A 213 -5.85 8.53 11.37
C ILE A 213 -6.59 9.65 12.12
N VAL A 214 -7.93 9.61 12.12
CA VAL A 214 -8.76 10.71 12.66
C VAL A 214 -9.18 10.42 14.09
N LYS A 215 -9.75 9.23 14.32
CA LYS A 215 -10.27 8.84 15.65
C LYS A 215 -9.20 8.29 16.59
N HIS A 216 -8.04 7.87 16.05
CA HIS A 216 -6.97 7.21 16.82
C HIS A 216 -7.48 6.04 17.70
N SER A 217 -8.49 5.30 17.20
CA SER A 217 -9.21 4.26 17.96
C SER A 217 -8.52 2.90 17.94
N VAL A 218 -7.40 2.80 17.23
CA VAL A 218 -6.56 1.59 17.14
C VAL A 218 -5.10 1.92 17.35
N SER A 219 -4.35 0.95 17.85
CA SER A 219 -2.90 1.05 18.04
C SER A 219 -2.25 -0.30 17.80
N ASN A 220 -0.97 -0.28 17.41
CA ASN A 220 -0.13 -1.47 17.34
C ASN A 220 1.32 -1.09 17.68
N PRO A 221 1.92 -1.70 18.73
CA PRO A 221 3.29 -1.38 19.14
C PRO A 221 4.33 -1.67 18.06
N GLY A 222 4.04 -2.55 17.09
CA GLY A 222 4.91 -2.82 15.93
C GLY A 222 5.13 -1.60 15.02
N ALA A 223 4.30 -0.54 15.13
CA ALA A 223 4.51 0.71 14.41
C ALA A 223 5.56 1.64 15.05
N ALA A 224 5.95 1.41 16.30
CA ALA A 224 6.80 2.34 17.03
C ALA A 224 8.12 2.65 16.31
N PRO A 225 8.87 1.68 15.74
CA PRO A 225 10.12 1.98 15.04
C PRO A 225 9.94 2.89 13.81
N LEU A 226 8.85 2.74 13.04
CA LEU A 226 8.57 3.59 11.88
C LEU A 226 8.16 5.01 12.33
N ARG A 227 7.32 5.13 13.36
CA ARG A 227 6.90 6.42 13.92
C ARG A 227 8.08 7.20 14.47
N GLU A 228 9.01 6.53 15.16
CA GLU A 228 10.26 7.14 15.64
C GLU A 228 11.19 7.58 14.50
N GLU A 229 11.26 6.84 13.41
CA GLU A 229 12.03 7.24 12.24
C GLU A 229 11.46 8.52 11.60
N LEU A 230 10.13 8.61 11.46
CA LEU A 230 9.46 9.84 11.02
C LEU A 230 9.67 11.01 11.98
N LYS A 231 9.69 10.76 13.28
CA LYS A 231 9.95 11.79 14.29
C LYS A 231 11.37 12.33 14.21
N LYS A 232 12.35 11.49 13.92
CA LYS A 232 13.74 11.93 13.70
C LYS A 232 13.92 12.76 12.43
N ALA A 233 13.06 12.54 11.43
CA ALA A 233 13.09 13.26 10.17
C ALA A 233 12.46 14.68 10.23
N GLN A 234 11.91 15.07 11.37
CA GLN A 234 11.33 16.41 11.61
C GLN A 234 12.41 17.38 12.07
#